data_778c7be7dc503eed5e8d5a14752167a6
#
_entry.id   778c7be7dc503eed5e8d5a14752167a6
#
_cell.length_a   1.000
_cell.length_b   1.000
_cell.length_c   1.000
_cell.angle_alpha   90.00
_cell.angle_beta   90.00
_cell.angle_gamma   90.00
#
_symmetry.space_group_name_H-M   'P 1'
#
loop_
_entity.id
_entity.type
_entity.pdbx_description
1 polymer ?
#
loop_
_entity_poly.entity_id
_entity_poly.type
_entity_poly.pdbx_seq_one_letter_code
_entity_poly.pdbx_strand_id
1 'polypeptide(L)'
;MVFFMVLIVVIPFLVFYLSKARKEHPKGLIAAALSNMGERFGYYIMNAVLVLFICSKFGISDEWSALIFGVFYFLIYVLALPGGIIADRTQNYKKTIITGIIVMAIGYGLLSIPVFSANGAKSWVFFLAMFALLLIACGNGLFKGNLQAIVGQLYDDFEAEAAKKGPEALADAKEKRDNGFQIFYVFINIGGVIAPFVAPIIRDWFLKTKDLVYNADLPRLCHKFIMGTMSGNDMDNLTMLTQNFSGAAENLSNFCQNYLRVYNTGVHLSFIVSVIAMLISLFIFIAVRHKLPNPVKKVKASVQDYTEAERIADAKEIKQRMAALYAVLGIAVFFWFSFHQNAQSLSIFARDFVDTSALPPEILQFINPFFVIVLTPVIMWLFARLTRKGKEISTPKKIALGMFIAACAYLFLIVVAVIHHYPSGDAFKALEESVKMSMKTTPGVLIVTYFFLTVAELFISPLGLSFVSKIAPRHMVGKCQGLWLTATAIGNLFIFLGVKMLNAFPQQWMTWGVFALICLASMGIMVGMLKWLERVAK
;
A
#
# COMPACT_ATOMS: atom_id res chain seq x y z
N MET A 1 15.85 6.65 -17.75
CA MET A 1 14.90 6.50 -18.89
C MET A 1 13.49 6.15 -18.40
N VAL A 2 13.26 5.07 -17.64
CA VAL A 2 11.92 4.64 -17.15
C VAL A 2 11.20 5.74 -16.37
N PHE A 3 11.87 6.44 -15.45
CA PHE A 3 11.29 7.56 -14.70
C PHE A 3 10.70 8.66 -15.59
N PHE A 4 11.42 9.07 -16.62
CA PHE A 4 10.91 10.07 -17.57
C PHE A 4 9.74 9.57 -18.40
N MET A 5 9.74 8.28 -18.81
CA MET A 5 8.60 7.68 -19.50
C MET A 5 7.35 7.67 -18.62
N VAL A 6 7.50 7.34 -17.35
CA VAL A 6 6.40 7.39 -16.37
C VAL A 6 5.86 8.81 -16.23
N LEU A 7 6.72 9.83 -16.11
CA LEU A 7 6.29 11.22 -16.01
C LEU A 7 5.54 11.71 -17.26
N ILE A 8 5.97 11.31 -18.47
CA ILE A 8 5.29 11.66 -19.73
C ILE A 8 3.84 11.15 -19.73
N VAL A 9 3.56 10.00 -19.11
CA VAL A 9 2.19 9.47 -18.99
C VAL A 9 1.44 10.13 -17.84
N VAL A 10 2.05 10.23 -16.66
CA VAL A 10 1.36 10.66 -15.43
C VAL A 10 1.00 12.15 -15.44
N ILE A 11 1.85 13.02 -16.01
CA ILE A 11 1.61 14.47 -16.03
C ILE A 11 0.32 14.83 -16.81
N PRO A 12 0.07 14.32 -18.03
CA PRO A 12 -1.20 14.57 -18.72
C PRO A 12 -2.43 14.13 -17.92
N PHE A 13 -2.37 12.95 -17.28
CA PHE A 13 -3.44 12.48 -16.41
C PHE A 13 -3.67 13.41 -15.20
N LEU A 14 -2.59 13.86 -14.55
CA LEU A 14 -2.68 14.81 -13.44
C LEU A 14 -3.36 16.11 -13.88
N VAL A 15 -2.95 16.68 -15.03
CA VAL A 15 -3.54 17.91 -15.58
C VAL A 15 -5.02 17.70 -15.92
N PHE A 16 -5.36 16.56 -16.53
CA PHE A 16 -6.74 16.20 -16.85
C PHE A 16 -7.62 16.15 -15.59
N TYR A 17 -7.19 15.42 -14.55
CA TYR A 17 -7.95 15.28 -13.31
C TYR A 17 -8.04 16.58 -12.52
N LEU A 18 -6.97 17.39 -12.49
CA LEU A 18 -7.01 18.74 -11.90
C LEU A 18 -8.03 19.66 -12.61
N SER A 19 -8.03 19.63 -13.94
CA SER A 19 -8.97 20.44 -14.74
C SER A 19 -10.42 20.00 -14.48
N LYS A 20 -10.68 18.68 -14.49
CA LYS A 20 -12.00 18.12 -14.20
C LYS A 20 -12.46 18.44 -12.78
N ALA A 21 -11.60 18.25 -11.78
CA ALA A 21 -11.91 18.55 -10.40
C ALA A 21 -12.23 20.03 -10.17
N ARG A 22 -11.52 20.93 -10.87
CA ARG A 22 -11.75 22.39 -10.77
C ARG A 22 -13.11 22.82 -11.34
N LYS A 23 -13.54 22.18 -12.43
CA LYS A 23 -14.75 22.61 -13.18
C LYS A 23 -16.03 21.99 -12.61
N GLU A 24 -15.98 20.74 -12.16
CA GLU A 24 -17.18 19.93 -11.93
C GLU A 24 -17.44 19.62 -10.45
N HIS A 25 -16.45 19.85 -9.57
CA HIS A 25 -16.47 19.37 -8.19
C HIS A 25 -16.34 20.49 -7.14
N PRO A 26 -16.68 20.23 -5.86
CA PRO A 26 -16.54 21.20 -4.79
C PRO A 26 -15.11 21.73 -4.64
N LYS A 27 -14.95 23.03 -4.40
CA LYS A 27 -13.64 23.72 -4.37
C LYS A 27 -12.63 23.15 -3.36
N GLY A 28 -13.09 22.45 -2.32
CA GLY A 28 -12.23 21.80 -1.33
C GLY A 28 -11.60 20.48 -1.78
N LEU A 29 -12.16 19.82 -2.81
CA LEU A 29 -11.71 18.50 -3.26
C LEU A 29 -10.24 18.49 -3.69
N ILE A 30 -9.83 19.47 -4.50
CA ILE A 30 -8.46 19.56 -5.02
C ILE A 30 -7.45 19.67 -3.87
N ALA A 31 -7.73 20.52 -2.89
CA ALA A 31 -6.83 20.69 -1.75
C ALA A 31 -6.72 19.44 -0.89
N ALA A 32 -7.85 18.76 -0.65
CA ALA A 32 -7.85 17.48 0.04
C ALA A 32 -7.08 16.41 -0.75
N ALA A 33 -7.29 16.33 -2.07
CA ALA A 33 -6.60 15.39 -2.96
C ALA A 33 -5.09 15.65 -3.03
N LEU A 34 -4.65 16.90 -3.16
CA LEU A 34 -3.22 17.27 -3.19
C LEU A 34 -2.55 17.02 -1.83
N SER A 35 -3.23 17.35 -0.72
CA SER A 35 -2.71 17.04 0.62
C SER A 35 -2.55 15.53 0.82
N ASN A 36 -3.52 14.74 0.36
CA ASN A 36 -3.45 13.28 0.40
C ASN A 36 -2.33 12.73 -0.50
N MET A 37 -2.17 13.30 -1.70
CA MET A 37 -1.09 12.93 -2.62
C MET A 37 0.29 13.14 -2.00
N GLY A 38 0.52 14.30 -1.35
CA GLY A 38 1.78 14.61 -0.68
C GLY A 38 2.07 13.65 0.47
N GLU A 39 1.07 13.35 1.28
CA GLU A 39 1.20 12.37 2.37
C GLU A 39 1.49 10.97 1.81
N ARG A 40 0.75 10.51 0.81
CA ARG A 40 0.97 9.23 0.16
C ARG A 40 2.33 9.14 -0.52
N PHE A 41 2.79 10.20 -1.16
CA PHE A 41 4.13 10.26 -1.75
C PHE A 41 5.22 10.01 -0.71
N GLY A 42 5.19 10.73 0.44
CA GLY A 42 6.13 10.49 1.53
C GLY A 42 6.06 9.07 2.10
N TYR A 43 4.85 8.53 2.24
CA TYR A 43 4.63 7.16 2.68
C TYR A 43 5.23 6.12 1.72
N TYR A 44 4.96 6.25 0.41
CA TYR A 44 5.42 5.28 -0.58
C TYR A 44 6.94 5.32 -0.81
N ILE A 45 7.63 6.46 -0.58
CA ILE A 45 9.10 6.51 -0.56
C ILE A 45 9.63 5.53 0.49
N MET A 46 9.12 5.63 1.73
CA MET A 46 9.53 4.75 2.82
C MET A 46 9.09 3.30 2.58
N ASN A 47 7.84 3.09 2.16
CA ASN A 47 7.28 1.76 1.93
C ASN A 47 8.09 0.96 0.90
N ALA A 48 8.55 1.60 -0.17
CA ALA A 48 9.31 0.95 -1.24
C ALA A 48 10.64 0.36 -0.75
N VAL A 49 11.28 0.98 0.24
CA VAL A 49 12.61 0.57 0.71
C VAL A 49 12.61 -0.06 2.11
N LEU A 50 11.50 -0.03 2.85
CA LEU A 50 11.49 -0.33 4.29
C LEU A 50 12.06 -1.71 4.63
N VAL A 51 11.64 -2.77 3.95
CA VAL A 51 12.13 -4.14 4.23
C VAL A 51 13.63 -4.22 3.97
N LEU A 52 14.06 -3.79 2.79
CA LEU A 52 15.47 -3.83 2.39
C LEU A 52 16.33 -2.90 3.25
N PHE A 53 15.79 -1.75 3.65
CA PHE A 53 16.45 -0.84 4.58
C PHE A 53 16.67 -1.48 5.95
N ILE A 54 15.67 -2.15 6.51
CA ILE A 54 15.80 -2.83 7.80
C ILE A 54 16.84 -3.95 7.71
N CYS A 55 16.83 -4.76 6.66
CA CYS A 55 17.84 -5.78 6.40
C CYS A 55 19.25 -5.17 6.29
N SER A 56 19.43 -4.15 5.46
CA SER A 56 20.73 -3.53 5.19
C SER A 56 21.29 -2.73 6.37
N LYS A 57 20.41 -2.14 7.17
CA LYS A 57 20.83 -1.32 8.32
C LYS A 57 21.18 -2.15 9.55
N PHE A 58 20.38 -3.18 9.83
CA PHE A 58 20.49 -3.93 11.07
C PHE A 58 21.08 -5.34 10.90
N GLY A 59 21.27 -5.80 9.66
CA GLY A 59 21.80 -7.14 9.38
C GLY A 59 20.86 -8.26 9.83
N ILE A 60 19.57 -7.97 10.03
CA ILE A 60 18.59 -8.98 10.43
C ILE A 60 18.01 -9.70 9.21
N SER A 61 17.46 -10.89 9.43
CA SER A 61 16.94 -11.72 8.34
C SER A 61 15.74 -11.09 7.62
N ASP A 62 15.48 -11.57 6.41
CA ASP A 62 14.32 -11.16 5.61
C ASP A 62 13.01 -11.41 6.37
N GLU A 63 12.89 -12.52 7.12
CA GLU A 63 11.69 -12.87 7.89
C GLU A 63 11.42 -11.88 9.02
N TRP A 64 12.44 -11.52 9.80
CA TRP A 64 12.31 -10.54 10.87
C TRP A 64 11.98 -9.14 10.33
N SER A 65 12.64 -8.75 9.24
CA SER A 65 12.35 -7.48 8.56
C SER A 65 10.93 -7.44 8.02
N ALA A 66 10.47 -8.56 7.47
CA ALA A 66 9.12 -8.75 6.98
C ALA A 66 8.07 -8.71 8.11
N LEU A 67 8.38 -9.29 9.26
CA LEU A 67 7.51 -9.20 10.45
C LEU A 67 7.36 -7.75 10.92
N ILE A 68 8.46 -7.01 11.02
CA ILE A 68 8.43 -5.59 11.40
C ILE A 68 7.57 -4.79 10.41
N PHE A 69 7.75 -5.03 9.11
CA PHE A 69 6.94 -4.41 8.08
C PHE A 69 5.45 -4.77 8.24
N GLY A 70 5.13 -6.03 8.49
CA GLY A 70 3.75 -6.51 8.69
C GLY A 70 3.08 -5.84 9.90
N VAL A 71 3.80 -5.75 11.03
CA VAL A 71 3.32 -5.04 12.24
C VAL A 71 3.10 -3.55 11.95
N PHE A 72 4.06 -2.90 11.28
CA PHE A 72 3.92 -1.51 10.88
C PHE A 72 2.71 -1.30 9.96
N TYR A 73 2.52 -2.19 8.99
CA TYR A 73 1.41 -2.13 8.04
C TYR A 73 0.05 -2.38 8.73
N PHE A 74 0.01 -3.27 9.71
CA PHE A 74 -1.15 -3.45 10.59
C PHE A 74 -1.48 -2.15 11.35
N LEU A 75 -0.48 -1.54 11.98
CA LEU A 75 -0.66 -0.31 12.77
C LEU A 75 -1.19 0.86 11.94
N ILE A 76 -0.70 1.05 10.70
CA ILE A 76 -1.17 2.11 9.79
C ILE A 76 -2.69 2.05 9.55
N TYR A 77 -3.25 0.85 9.47
CA TYR A 77 -4.68 0.69 9.20
C TYR A 77 -5.52 0.64 10.48
N VAL A 78 -5.05 -0.06 11.53
CA VAL A 78 -5.82 -0.21 12.76
C VAL A 78 -5.89 1.10 13.55
N LEU A 79 -4.82 1.92 13.54
CA LEU A 79 -4.79 3.20 14.23
C LEU A 79 -5.69 4.28 13.60
N ALA A 80 -6.22 4.03 12.39
CA ALA A 80 -7.24 4.90 11.81
C ALA A 80 -8.55 4.88 12.63
N LEU A 81 -8.84 3.78 13.33
CA LEU A 81 -10.03 3.68 14.18
C LEU A 81 -9.95 4.61 15.41
N PRO A 82 -8.92 4.54 16.28
CA PRO A 82 -8.78 5.52 17.37
C PRO A 82 -8.59 6.95 16.84
N GLY A 83 -7.96 7.16 15.69
CA GLY A 83 -7.84 8.48 15.06
C GLY A 83 -9.21 9.09 14.72
N GLY A 84 -10.12 8.29 14.18
CA GLY A 84 -11.51 8.68 13.92
C GLY A 84 -12.28 8.96 15.22
N ILE A 85 -12.13 8.12 16.25
CA ILE A 85 -12.77 8.33 17.56
C ILE A 85 -12.31 9.66 18.20
N ILE A 86 -11.02 9.99 18.09
CA ILE A 86 -10.49 11.28 18.60
C ILE A 86 -11.14 12.45 17.87
N ALA A 87 -11.22 12.39 16.55
CA ALA A 87 -11.84 13.44 15.74
C ALA A 87 -13.34 13.57 16.07
N ASP A 88 -14.06 12.45 16.23
CA ASP A 88 -15.46 12.43 16.59
C ASP A 88 -15.72 13.02 17.98
N ARG A 89 -14.88 12.70 18.96
CA ARG A 89 -15.02 13.20 20.33
C ARG A 89 -14.69 14.69 20.43
N THR A 90 -13.60 15.11 19.76
CA THR A 90 -13.16 16.51 19.79
C THR A 90 -13.96 17.40 18.83
N GLN A 91 -14.73 16.83 17.90
CA GLN A 91 -15.45 17.53 16.83
C GLN A 91 -14.54 18.46 15.99
N ASN A 92 -13.24 18.14 15.92
CA ASN A 92 -12.25 18.96 15.27
C ASN A 92 -11.36 18.15 14.33
N TYR A 93 -11.95 17.66 13.25
CA TYR A 93 -11.28 16.87 12.23
C TYR A 93 -10.05 17.58 11.64
N LYS A 94 -10.14 18.90 11.43
CA LYS A 94 -9.04 19.71 10.85
C LYS A 94 -7.81 19.71 11.76
N LYS A 95 -7.98 19.91 13.07
CA LYS A 95 -6.86 19.83 14.03
C LYS A 95 -6.28 18.44 14.09
N THR A 96 -7.12 17.40 14.11
CA THR A 96 -6.69 16.00 14.14
C THR A 96 -5.83 15.66 12.92
N ILE A 97 -6.23 16.13 11.72
CA ILE A 97 -5.46 15.96 10.48
C ILE A 97 -4.11 16.68 10.56
N ILE A 98 -4.11 17.96 10.99
CA ILE A 98 -2.88 18.76 11.14
C ILE A 98 -1.91 18.06 12.11
N THR A 99 -2.40 17.64 13.27
CA THR A 99 -1.59 16.89 14.25
C THR A 99 -1.04 15.61 13.64
N GLY A 100 -1.86 14.87 12.86
CA GLY A 100 -1.43 13.66 12.16
C GLY A 100 -0.26 13.91 11.20
N ILE A 101 -0.34 14.96 10.38
CA ILE A 101 0.75 15.31 9.44
C ILE A 101 2.02 15.71 10.20
N ILE A 102 1.92 16.48 11.28
CA ILE A 102 3.06 16.89 12.11
C ILE A 102 3.74 15.68 12.74
N VAL A 103 2.96 14.75 13.32
CA VAL A 103 3.48 13.53 13.94
C VAL A 103 4.18 12.65 12.90
N MET A 104 3.61 12.51 11.69
CA MET A 104 4.28 11.81 10.58
C MET A 104 5.58 12.50 10.18
N ALA A 105 5.59 13.83 10.05
CA ALA A 105 6.80 14.59 9.69
C ALA A 105 7.92 14.38 10.72
N ILE A 106 7.60 14.35 12.02
CA ILE A 106 8.55 14.02 13.09
C ILE A 106 9.08 12.60 12.92
N GLY A 107 8.21 11.62 12.68
CA GLY A 107 8.60 10.22 12.45
C GLY A 107 9.55 10.06 11.26
N TYR A 108 9.25 10.67 10.11
CA TYR A 108 10.16 10.68 8.95
C TYR A 108 11.45 11.44 9.24
N GLY A 109 11.38 12.54 10.02
CA GLY A 109 12.55 13.28 10.47
C GLY A 109 13.49 12.42 11.30
N LEU A 110 12.97 11.61 12.23
CA LEU A 110 13.78 10.66 13.00
C LEU A 110 14.40 9.58 12.10
N LEU A 111 13.65 9.05 11.12
CA LEU A 111 14.21 8.10 10.14
C LEU A 111 15.27 8.73 9.24
N SER A 112 15.24 10.04 9.01
CA SER A 112 16.21 10.72 8.15
C SER A 112 17.57 10.93 8.80
N ILE A 113 17.70 10.72 10.12
CA ILE A 113 18.98 10.87 10.85
C ILE A 113 19.88 9.68 10.52
N PRO A 114 21.04 9.87 9.86
CA PRO A 114 21.93 8.79 9.45
C PRO A 114 22.78 8.28 10.62
N VAL A 115 22.15 7.67 11.61
CA VAL A 115 22.87 7.04 12.72
C VAL A 115 23.42 5.70 12.26
N PHE A 116 24.73 5.54 12.31
CA PHE A 116 25.43 4.30 11.97
C PHE A 116 25.95 3.62 13.24
N SER A 117 25.86 2.29 13.27
CA SER A 117 26.44 1.43 14.29
C SER A 117 27.33 0.39 13.63
N ALA A 118 28.64 0.45 13.87
CA ALA A 118 29.62 -0.42 13.22
C ALA A 118 29.52 -1.91 13.65
N ASN A 119 29.00 -2.18 14.84
CA ASN A 119 29.04 -3.50 15.47
C ASN A 119 27.63 -4.12 15.63
N GLY A 120 26.86 -4.16 14.57
CA GLY A 120 25.48 -4.62 14.62
C GLY A 120 24.52 -3.55 15.17
N ALA A 121 23.25 -3.90 15.28
CA ALA A 121 22.24 -2.97 15.76
C ALA A 121 22.50 -2.64 17.24
N LYS A 122 23.09 -1.49 17.54
CA LYS A 122 22.98 -0.98 18.91
C LYS A 122 21.51 -0.86 19.20
N SER A 123 21.07 -1.46 20.30
CA SER A 123 19.65 -1.58 20.65
C SER A 123 18.90 -0.25 20.56
N TRP A 124 19.54 0.87 20.95
CA TRP A 124 18.91 2.18 20.90
C TRP A 124 18.63 2.69 19.47
N VAL A 125 19.50 2.36 18.48
CA VAL A 125 19.28 2.74 17.05
C VAL A 125 18.09 1.99 16.48
N PHE A 126 17.97 0.71 16.83
CA PHE A 126 16.82 -0.10 16.47
C PHE A 126 15.53 0.45 17.10
N PHE A 127 15.55 0.72 18.41
CA PHE A 127 14.39 1.31 19.08
C PHE A 127 14.01 2.68 18.53
N LEU A 128 14.98 3.52 18.15
CA LEU A 128 14.72 4.81 17.51
C LEU A 128 13.99 4.62 16.16
N ALA A 129 14.44 3.67 15.35
CA ALA A 129 13.77 3.37 14.07
C ALA A 129 12.35 2.83 14.29
N MET A 130 12.15 1.91 15.25
CA MET A 130 10.81 1.37 15.59
C MET A 130 9.89 2.47 16.14
N PHE A 131 10.41 3.36 16.99
CA PHE A 131 9.66 4.50 17.51
C PHE A 131 9.28 5.49 16.40
N ALA A 132 10.17 5.74 15.45
CA ALA A 132 9.88 6.57 14.28
C ALA A 132 8.75 5.95 13.42
N LEU A 133 8.79 4.64 13.17
CA LEU A 133 7.72 3.93 12.46
C LEU A 133 6.39 3.99 13.22
N LEU A 134 6.41 3.87 14.55
CA LEU A 134 5.22 4.02 15.38
C LEU A 134 4.62 5.44 15.26
N LEU A 135 5.45 6.48 15.29
CA LEU A 135 4.98 7.85 15.09
C LEU A 135 4.35 8.03 13.71
N ILE A 136 4.96 7.47 12.66
CA ILE A 136 4.39 7.51 11.31
C ILE A 136 3.02 6.83 11.27
N ALA A 137 2.90 5.65 11.90
CA ALA A 137 1.64 4.92 11.96
C ALA A 137 0.56 5.67 12.75
N CYS A 138 0.92 6.26 13.90
CA CYS A 138 0.00 7.08 14.71
C CYS A 138 -0.47 8.32 13.95
N GLY A 139 0.46 9.04 13.30
CA GLY A 139 0.15 10.22 12.51
C GLY A 139 -0.75 9.88 11.31
N ASN A 140 -0.48 8.77 10.62
CA ASN A 140 -1.33 8.28 9.54
C ASN A 140 -2.74 7.94 10.02
N GLY A 141 -2.87 7.31 11.20
CA GLY A 141 -4.16 7.01 11.83
C GLY A 141 -4.99 8.26 12.10
N LEU A 142 -4.34 9.36 12.55
CA LEU A 142 -5.00 10.65 12.77
C LEU A 142 -5.38 11.35 11.44
N PHE A 143 -4.70 11.07 10.36
CA PHE A 143 -4.86 11.73 9.07
C PHE A 143 -5.88 11.05 8.16
N LYS A 144 -5.66 9.77 7.86
CA LYS A 144 -6.27 9.07 6.71
C LYS A 144 -7.79 9.02 6.74
N GLY A 145 -8.38 8.49 7.80
CA GLY A 145 -9.84 8.37 7.92
C GLY A 145 -10.53 9.72 8.04
N ASN A 146 -9.91 10.66 8.72
CA ASN A 146 -10.46 11.99 8.97
C ASN A 146 -10.47 12.86 7.72
N LEU A 147 -9.48 12.75 6.82
CA LEU A 147 -9.50 13.45 5.56
C LEU A 147 -10.59 12.92 4.63
N GLN A 148 -10.81 11.61 4.61
CA GLN A 148 -11.91 10.99 3.86
C GLN A 148 -13.29 11.46 4.37
N ALA A 149 -13.44 11.63 5.69
CA ALA A 149 -14.66 12.17 6.30
C ALA A 149 -14.92 13.61 5.85
N ILE A 150 -13.88 14.45 5.77
CA ILE A 150 -13.99 15.82 5.23
C ILE A 150 -14.43 15.80 3.77
N VAL A 151 -13.87 14.94 2.93
CA VAL A 151 -14.28 14.79 1.53
C VAL A 151 -15.74 14.33 1.44
N GLY A 152 -16.16 13.38 2.28
CA GLY A 152 -17.56 12.98 2.37
C GLY A 152 -18.49 14.14 2.67
N GLN A 153 -18.14 14.98 3.67
CA GLN A 153 -18.95 16.14 4.04
C GLN A 153 -19.00 17.21 2.93
N LEU A 154 -17.91 17.41 2.16
CA LEU A 154 -17.94 18.30 0.99
C LEU A 154 -19.04 17.89 0.00
N TYR A 155 -19.26 16.60 -0.19
CA TYR A 155 -20.30 16.10 -1.08
C TYR A 155 -21.67 16.06 -0.42
N ASP A 156 -21.78 15.83 0.90
CA ASP A 156 -23.04 15.96 1.62
C ASP A 156 -23.59 17.40 1.48
N ASP A 157 -22.72 18.41 1.63
CA ASP A 157 -23.07 19.82 1.44
C ASP A 157 -23.45 20.14 -0.01
N PHE A 158 -22.70 19.58 -0.97
CA PHE A 158 -22.94 19.75 -2.41
C PHE A 158 -24.28 19.12 -2.86
N GLU A 159 -24.60 17.91 -2.36
CA GLU A 159 -25.86 17.22 -2.61
C GLU A 159 -27.05 17.97 -1.95
N ALA A 160 -26.86 18.52 -0.74
CA ALA A 160 -27.89 19.30 -0.05
C ALA A 160 -28.24 20.59 -0.82
N GLU A 161 -27.25 21.24 -1.45
CA GLU A 161 -27.50 22.40 -2.33
C GLU A 161 -28.19 21.99 -3.64
N ALA A 162 -27.79 20.85 -4.22
CA ALA A 162 -28.40 20.33 -5.44
C ALA A 162 -29.85 19.88 -5.22
N ALA A 163 -30.17 19.31 -4.07
CA ALA A 163 -31.53 18.92 -3.70
C ALA A 163 -32.51 20.10 -3.70
N LYS A 164 -32.05 21.32 -3.39
CA LYS A 164 -32.88 22.55 -3.47
C LYS A 164 -33.24 22.95 -4.91
N LYS A 165 -32.47 22.46 -5.90
CA LYS A 165 -32.65 22.77 -7.33
C LYS A 165 -33.54 21.74 -8.05
N GLY A 166 -33.80 20.57 -7.43
CA GLY A 166 -34.69 19.55 -7.93
C GLY A 166 -34.04 18.16 -8.06
N PRO A 167 -34.86 17.13 -8.43
CA PRO A 167 -34.41 15.73 -8.44
C PRO A 167 -33.28 15.43 -9.44
N GLU A 168 -33.29 16.05 -10.61
CA GLU A 168 -32.24 15.87 -11.63
C GLU A 168 -30.89 16.41 -11.17
N ALA A 169 -30.88 17.61 -10.54
CA ALA A 169 -29.67 18.19 -9.98
C ALA A 169 -29.10 17.34 -8.84
N LEU A 170 -29.97 16.72 -8.04
CA LEU A 170 -29.54 15.82 -6.98
C LEU A 170 -28.94 14.51 -7.56
N ALA A 171 -29.52 13.96 -8.62
CA ALA A 171 -28.99 12.78 -9.29
C ALA A 171 -27.58 13.05 -9.88
N ASP A 172 -27.40 14.18 -10.55
CA ASP A 172 -26.11 14.64 -11.09
C ASP A 172 -25.07 14.85 -9.95
N ALA A 173 -25.49 15.46 -8.82
CA ALA A 173 -24.61 15.65 -7.68
C ALA A 173 -24.14 14.32 -7.05
N LYS A 174 -24.98 13.31 -6.99
CA LYS A 174 -24.65 11.96 -6.51
C LYS A 174 -23.66 11.25 -7.44
N GLU A 175 -23.83 11.39 -8.75
CA GLU A 175 -22.87 10.85 -9.73
C GLU A 175 -21.51 11.58 -9.60
N LYS A 176 -21.52 12.89 -9.43
CA LYS A 176 -20.32 13.70 -9.20
C LYS A 176 -19.60 13.31 -7.90
N ARG A 177 -20.33 12.87 -6.86
CA ARG A 177 -19.73 12.33 -5.63
C ARG A 177 -18.84 11.12 -5.93
N ASP A 178 -19.37 10.13 -6.64
CA ASP A 178 -18.62 8.93 -6.99
C ASP A 178 -17.37 9.27 -7.82
N ASN A 179 -17.53 10.13 -8.82
CA ASN A 179 -16.43 10.63 -9.64
C ASN A 179 -15.38 11.39 -8.81
N GLY A 180 -15.79 12.17 -7.82
CA GLY A 180 -14.89 12.91 -6.95
C GLY A 180 -14.06 12.03 -6.02
N PHE A 181 -14.65 10.98 -5.46
CA PHE A 181 -13.88 9.98 -4.70
C PHE A 181 -12.89 9.22 -5.59
N GLN A 182 -13.23 8.97 -6.85
CA GLN A 182 -12.29 8.39 -7.83
C GLN A 182 -11.12 9.33 -8.12
N ILE A 183 -11.39 10.62 -8.34
CA ILE A 183 -10.33 11.64 -8.50
C ILE A 183 -9.43 11.64 -7.26
N PHE A 184 -10.01 11.68 -6.07
CA PHE A 184 -9.28 11.63 -4.81
C PHE A 184 -8.37 10.39 -4.72
N TYR A 185 -8.87 9.21 -5.17
CA TYR A 185 -8.10 7.97 -5.21
C TYR A 185 -6.98 7.99 -6.26
N VAL A 186 -7.20 8.57 -7.44
CA VAL A 186 -6.15 8.72 -8.47
C VAL A 186 -4.98 9.56 -7.96
N PHE A 187 -5.24 10.62 -7.19
CA PHE A 187 -4.16 11.44 -6.60
C PHE A 187 -3.28 10.65 -5.63
N ILE A 188 -3.86 9.70 -4.87
CA ILE A 188 -3.08 8.76 -4.05
C ILE A 188 -2.07 8.00 -4.91
N ASN A 189 -2.54 7.46 -6.03
CA ASN A 189 -1.73 6.63 -6.93
C ASN A 189 -0.72 7.42 -7.73
N ILE A 190 -0.98 8.69 -8.07
CA ILE A 190 0.03 9.58 -8.67
C ILE A 190 1.22 9.76 -7.72
N GLY A 191 0.97 9.99 -6.42
CA GLY A 191 2.02 9.97 -5.42
C GLY A 191 2.77 8.64 -5.36
N GLY A 192 2.04 7.52 -5.42
CA GLY A 192 2.58 6.17 -5.38
C GLY A 192 3.43 5.78 -6.59
N VAL A 193 3.14 6.31 -7.77
CA VAL A 193 3.92 6.03 -9.00
C VAL A 193 5.31 6.66 -8.95
N ILE A 194 5.42 7.88 -8.43
CA ILE A 194 6.68 8.65 -8.44
C ILE A 194 7.59 8.24 -7.27
N ALA A 195 7.01 7.93 -6.14
CA ALA A 195 7.71 7.69 -4.88
C ALA A 195 8.79 6.59 -4.93
N PRO A 196 8.57 5.41 -5.53
CA PRO A 196 9.56 4.32 -5.55
C PRO A 196 10.87 4.66 -6.24
N PHE A 197 10.90 5.69 -7.08
CA PHE A 197 12.12 6.14 -7.74
C PHE A 197 13.01 6.99 -6.84
N VAL A 198 12.45 7.64 -5.82
CA VAL A 198 13.17 8.64 -5.00
C VAL A 198 14.30 8.01 -4.22
N ALA A 199 14.04 6.96 -3.46
CA ALA A 199 15.04 6.37 -2.58
C ALA A 199 16.20 5.73 -3.35
N PRO A 200 16.00 4.91 -4.40
CA PRO A 200 17.09 4.40 -5.22
C PRO A 200 17.90 5.50 -5.89
N ILE A 201 17.27 6.53 -6.45
CA ILE A 201 17.99 7.64 -7.11
C ILE A 201 18.91 8.37 -6.11
N ILE A 202 18.43 8.69 -4.92
CA ILE A 202 19.22 9.38 -3.90
C ILE A 202 20.33 8.48 -3.36
N ARG A 203 20.02 7.21 -3.06
CA ARG A 203 21.01 6.23 -2.61
C ARG A 203 22.13 6.06 -3.62
N ASP A 204 21.78 5.82 -4.89
CA ASP A 204 22.75 5.56 -5.95
C ASP A 204 23.58 6.81 -6.27
N TRP A 205 22.95 8.00 -6.24
CA TRP A 205 23.67 9.25 -6.33
C TRP A 205 24.68 9.39 -5.17
N PHE A 206 24.28 9.11 -3.94
CA PHE A 206 25.17 9.22 -2.78
C PHE A 206 26.30 8.19 -2.80
N LEU A 207 26.03 6.94 -3.22
CA LEU A 207 27.05 5.91 -3.45
C LEU A 207 28.10 6.39 -4.46
N LYS A 208 27.66 6.94 -5.60
CA LYS A 208 28.55 7.45 -6.66
C LYS A 208 29.45 8.60 -6.16
N THR A 209 28.98 9.45 -5.26
CA THR A 209 29.82 10.51 -4.66
C THR A 209 30.96 9.96 -3.79
N LYS A 210 30.95 8.66 -3.49
CA LYS A 210 31.95 7.94 -2.70
C LYS A 210 32.63 6.83 -3.50
N ASP A 211 32.56 6.90 -4.85
CA ASP A 211 33.11 5.91 -5.78
C ASP A 211 32.63 4.48 -5.52
N LEU A 212 31.38 4.36 -5.02
CA LEU A 212 30.70 3.10 -4.78
C LEU A 212 29.51 2.92 -5.73
N VAL A 213 29.17 1.66 -6.01
CA VAL A 213 28.05 1.28 -6.89
C VAL A 213 27.06 0.44 -6.10
N TYR A 214 25.79 0.60 -6.41
CA TYR A 214 24.72 -0.23 -5.82
C TYR A 214 24.87 -1.69 -6.23
N ASN A 215 24.78 -2.57 -5.24
CA ASN A 215 24.60 -4.00 -5.42
C ASN A 215 23.62 -4.52 -4.37
N ALA A 216 22.67 -5.35 -4.78
CA ALA A 216 21.58 -5.83 -3.90
C ALA A 216 22.06 -6.81 -2.81
N ASP A 217 23.10 -7.61 -3.09
CA ASP A 217 23.62 -8.63 -2.17
C ASP A 217 24.71 -8.11 -1.24
N LEU A 218 25.41 -7.06 -1.64
CA LEU A 218 26.58 -6.56 -0.93
C LEU A 218 26.27 -6.17 0.54
N PRO A 219 25.14 -5.50 0.88
CA PRO A 219 24.81 -5.20 2.26
C PRO A 219 24.71 -6.46 3.15
N ARG A 220 24.08 -7.52 2.65
CA ARG A 220 23.92 -8.79 3.36
C ARG A 220 25.26 -9.48 3.58
N LEU A 221 26.08 -9.56 2.54
CA LEU A 221 27.41 -10.18 2.60
C LEU A 221 28.34 -9.41 3.53
N CYS A 222 28.33 -8.06 3.49
CA CYS A 222 29.09 -7.22 4.39
C CYS A 222 28.69 -7.44 5.87
N HIS A 223 27.40 -7.55 6.18
CA HIS A 223 26.94 -7.87 7.53
C HIS A 223 27.42 -9.26 7.99
N LYS A 224 27.26 -10.29 7.15
CA LYS A 224 27.73 -11.64 7.46
C LYS A 224 29.25 -11.68 7.72
N PHE A 225 30.01 -10.94 6.92
CA PHE A 225 31.47 -10.81 7.10
C PHE A 225 31.81 -10.16 8.44
N ILE A 226 31.22 -9.01 8.76
CA ILE A 226 31.47 -8.28 10.03
C ILE A 226 31.07 -9.12 11.26
N MET A 227 29.98 -9.89 11.17
CA MET A 227 29.48 -10.74 12.25
C MET A 227 30.16 -12.11 12.34
N GLY A 228 31.05 -12.44 11.41
CA GLY A 228 31.72 -13.76 11.36
C GLY A 228 30.78 -14.94 11.07
N THR A 229 29.67 -14.70 10.38
CA THR A 229 28.63 -15.70 10.07
C THR A 229 28.63 -16.12 8.60
N MET A 230 29.74 -15.95 7.91
CA MET A 230 29.91 -16.38 6.52
C MET A 230 29.77 -17.90 6.41
N SER A 231 29.11 -18.36 5.37
CA SER A 231 28.87 -19.79 5.11
C SER A 231 28.87 -20.09 3.62
N GLY A 232 29.28 -21.30 3.26
CA GLY A 232 29.34 -21.73 1.85
C GLY A 232 30.12 -20.76 0.97
N ASN A 233 29.53 -20.36 -0.14
CA ASN A 233 30.14 -19.48 -1.14
C ASN A 233 30.05 -17.97 -0.78
N ASP A 234 29.62 -17.60 0.43
CA ASP A 234 29.45 -16.19 0.80
C ASP A 234 30.76 -15.38 0.66
N MET A 235 31.91 -15.98 1.04
CA MET A 235 33.21 -15.31 0.95
C MET A 235 33.66 -15.11 -0.50
N ASP A 236 33.49 -16.11 -1.34
CA ASP A 236 33.83 -16.05 -2.75
C ASP A 236 32.95 -15.01 -3.47
N ASN A 237 31.65 -15.02 -3.18
CA ASN A 237 30.72 -14.03 -3.70
C ASN A 237 31.07 -12.60 -3.25
N LEU A 238 31.41 -12.39 -1.97
CA LEU A 238 31.85 -11.10 -1.48
C LEU A 238 33.12 -10.64 -2.17
N THR A 239 34.10 -11.51 -2.31
CA THR A 239 35.38 -11.22 -2.98
C THR A 239 35.15 -10.85 -4.43
N MET A 240 34.34 -11.63 -5.15
CA MET A 240 34.01 -11.34 -6.55
C MET A 240 33.31 -9.99 -6.72
N LEU A 241 32.30 -9.68 -5.89
CA LEU A 241 31.55 -8.44 -5.97
C LEU A 241 32.39 -7.21 -5.59
N THR A 242 33.45 -7.40 -4.81
CA THR A 242 34.32 -6.30 -4.34
C THR A 242 35.59 -6.10 -5.18
N GLN A 243 35.90 -6.96 -6.13
CA GLN A 243 37.13 -6.93 -6.96
C GLN A 243 37.39 -5.56 -7.62
N ASN A 244 36.34 -4.88 -8.03
CA ASN A 244 36.44 -3.62 -8.77
C ASN A 244 36.43 -2.38 -7.87
N PHE A 245 36.40 -2.54 -6.54
CA PHE A 245 36.38 -1.40 -5.61
C PHE A 245 37.79 -1.16 -5.04
N SER A 246 38.26 0.07 -5.17
CA SER A 246 39.51 0.49 -4.53
C SER A 246 39.42 0.35 -2.99
N GLY A 247 40.45 -0.24 -2.40
CA GLY A 247 40.53 -0.45 -0.94
C GLY A 247 39.86 -1.73 -0.41
N ALA A 248 39.06 -2.46 -1.21
CA ALA A 248 38.49 -3.75 -0.80
C ALA A 248 39.57 -4.84 -0.65
N ALA A 249 40.53 -4.85 -1.57
CA ALA A 249 41.68 -5.78 -1.53
C ALA A 249 42.63 -5.54 -0.35
N GLU A 250 42.75 -4.28 0.11
CA GLU A 250 43.65 -3.90 1.21
C GLU A 250 43.04 -4.22 2.57
N ASN A 251 41.75 -3.90 2.77
CA ASN A 251 41.06 -4.14 4.04
C ASN A 251 39.54 -4.33 3.83
N LEU A 252 39.14 -5.58 3.64
CA LEU A 252 37.74 -5.96 3.37
C LEU A 252 36.79 -5.56 4.52
N SER A 253 37.28 -5.58 5.79
CA SER A 253 36.46 -5.17 6.94
C SER A 253 36.13 -3.68 6.91
N ASN A 254 37.10 -2.84 6.63
CA ASN A 254 36.90 -1.40 6.50
C ASN A 254 36.02 -1.07 5.28
N PHE A 255 36.22 -1.79 4.18
CA PHE A 255 35.37 -1.66 2.99
C PHE A 255 33.90 -1.97 3.35
N CYS A 256 33.62 -3.11 3.97
CA CYS A 256 32.26 -3.52 4.33
C CYS A 256 31.59 -2.51 5.27
N GLN A 257 32.31 -2.03 6.30
CA GLN A 257 31.78 -1.00 7.20
C GLN A 257 31.48 0.32 6.47
N ASN A 258 32.39 0.75 5.59
CA ASN A 258 32.21 1.97 4.80
C ASN A 258 31.03 1.83 3.82
N TYR A 259 30.94 0.70 3.10
CA TYR A 259 29.86 0.43 2.18
C TYR A 259 28.49 0.48 2.86
N LEU A 260 28.33 -0.22 3.99
CA LEU A 260 27.10 -0.20 4.79
C LEU A 260 26.75 1.21 5.27
N ARG A 261 27.75 1.97 5.74
CA ARG A 261 27.55 3.36 6.18
C ARG A 261 27.06 4.24 5.04
N VAL A 262 27.71 4.20 3.88
CA VAL A 262 27.37 5.04 2.73
C VAL A 262 26.00 4.62 2.16
N TYR A 263 25.77 3.32 1.97
CA TYR A 263 24.50 2.78 1.50
C TYR A 263 23.32 3.25 2.37
N ASN A 264 23.40 3.00 3.69
CA ASN A 264 22.34 3.37 4.62
C ASN A 264 22.17 4.90 4.73
N THR A 265 23.25 5.69 4.68
CA THR A 265 23.15 7.14 4.63
C THR A 265 22.36 7.62 3.42
N GLY A 266 22.61 7.04 2.25
CA GLY A 266 21.84 7.34 1.03
C GLY A 266 20.34 7.07 1.20
N VAL A 267 19.98 5.95 1.86
CA VAL A 267 18.57 5.66 2.17
C VAL A 267 17.99 6.64 3.19
N HIS A 268 18.74 6.99 4.26
CA HIS A 268 18.30 7.99 5.23
C HIS A 268 18.02 9.35 4.59
N LEU A 269 18.85 9.78 3.63
CA LEU A 269 18.65 11.03 2.89
C LEU A 269 17.33 11.03 2.10
N SER A 270 16.88 9.87 1.60
CA SER A 270 15.58 9.77 0.92
C SER A 270 14.39 10.10 1.84
N PHE A 271 14.49 9.81 3.14
CA PHE A 271 13.45 10.16 4.10
C PHE A 271 13.31 11.67 4.35
N ILE A 272 14.35 12.47 4.05
CA ILE A 272 14.23 13.94 4.06
C ILE A 272 13.20 14.39 3.02
N VAL A 273 13.15 13.72 1.86
CA VAL A 273 12.12 14.01 0.84
C VAL A 273 10.71 13.70 1.37
N SER A 274 10.56 12.64 2.18
CA SER A 274 9.29 12.35 2.86
C SER A 274 8.92 13.45 3.86
N VAL A 275 9.86 14.00 4.60
CA VAL A 275 9.63 15.16 5.49
C VAL A 275 9.15 16.37 4.69
N ILE A 276 9.85 16.70 3.59
CA ILE A 276 9.48 17.82 2.71
C ILE A 276 8.06 17.62 2.16
N ALA A 277 7.73 16.40 1.73
CA ALA A 277 6.40 16.06 1.25
C ALA A 277 5.32 16.27 2.33
N MET A 278 5.60 15.89 3.59
CA MET A 278 4.70 16.15 4.72
C MET A 278 4.52 17.66 4.96
N LEU A 279 5.59 18.45 4.92
CA LEU A 279 5.52 19.89 5.11
C LEU A 279 4.73 20.57 3.99
N ILE A 280 4.91 20.16 2.74
CA ILE A 280 4.11 20.64 1.59
C ILE A 280 2.64 20.26 1.77
N SER A 281 2.35 19.01 2.15
CA SER A 281 0.99 18.54 2.45
C SER A 281 0.33 19.38 3.55
N LEU A 282 1.07 19.64 4.63
CA LEU A 282 0.65 20.48 5.76
C LEU A 282 0.34 21.91 5.31
N PHE A 283 1.25 22.51 4.53
CA PHE A 283 1.06 23.86 3.99
C PHE A 283 -0.20 23.97 3.14
N ILE A 284 -0.39 23.04 2.19
CA ILE A 284 -1.59 22.99 1.33
C ILE A 284 -2.85 22.87 2.20
N PHE A 285 -2.85 21.96 3.18
CA PHE A 285 -4.00 21.74 4.05
C PHE A 285 -4.34 23.00 4.89
N ILE A 286 -3.33 23.62 5.50
CA ILE A 286 -3.51 24.85 6.32
C ILE A 286 -4.01 26.03 5.46
N ALA A 287 -3.46 26.22 4.26
CA ALA A 287 -3.83 27.33 3.36
C ALA A 287 -5.31 27.27 2.96
N VAL A 288 -5.86 26.04 2.84
CA VAL A 288 -7.23 25.86 2.34
C VAL A 288 -8.21 25.42 3.44
N ARG A 289 -7.75 25.21 4.69
CA ARG A 289 -8.57 24.70 5.80
C ARG A 289 -9.88 25.47 6.04
N HIS A 290 -9.94 26.77 5.69
CA HIS A 290 -11.13 27.60 5.85
C HIS A 290 -12.22 27.27 4.82
N LYS A 291 -11.86 26.65 3.68
CA LYS A 291 -12.81 26.20 2.63
C LYS A 291 -13.28 24.76 2.83
N LEU A 292 -12.70 24.05 3.81
CA LEU A 292 -13.07 22.68 4.12
C LEU A 292 -14.14 22.67 5.22
N PRO A 293 -15.17 21.82 5.14
CA PRO A 293 -16.15 21.67 6.21
C PRO A 293 -15.51 20.97 7.43
N ASN A 294 -16.14 21.12 8.58
CA ASN A 294 -15.97 20.16 9.67
C ASN A 294 -17.15 19.19 9.60
N PRO A 295 -16.93 17.88 9.53
CA PRO A 295 -18.00 16.92 9.59
C PRO A 295 -18.84 17.14 10.84
N VAL A 296 -20.14 17.42 10.65
CA VAL A 296 -21.08 17.63 11.74
C VAL A 296 -21.59 16.26 12.18
N LYS A 297 -21.70 16.02 13.50
CA LYS A 297 -22.46 14.85 13.98
C LYS A 297 -23.84 14.92 13.35
N LYS A 298 -24.19 13.93 12.51
CA LYS A 298 -25.60 13.72 12.15
C LYS A 298 -26.32 13.54 13.46
N VAL A 299 -27.16 14.53 13.81
CA VAL A 299 -28.07 14.45 14.98
C VAL A 299 -28.68 13.07 14.92
N LYS A 300 -28.61 12.32 16.02
CA LYS A 300 -29.36 11.06 16.15
C LYS A 300 -30.78 11.40 15.74
N ALA A 301 -31.20 10.92 14.56
CA ALA A 301 -32.60 11.00 14.19
C ALA A 301 -33.36 10.48 15.39
N SER A 302 -34.24 11.29 15.92
CA SER A 302 -34.98 11.03 17.12
C SER A 302 -35.61 9.64 17.02
N VAL A 303 -35.22 8.75 17.92
CA VAL A 303 -35.71 7.36 18.05
C VAL A 303 -37.19 7.37 18.51
N GLN A 304 -37.90 8.47 18.32
CA GLN A 304 -39.13 8.76 19.09
C GLN A 304 -40.43 8.21 18.49
N ASP A 305 -40.44 7.64 17.25
CA ASP A 305 -41.74 7.26 16.64
C ASP A 305 -41.81 5.84 16.05
N TYR A 306 -40.97 4.89 16.48
CA TYR A 306 -41.11 3.51 16.02
C TYR A 306 -41.99 2.68 16.93
N THR A 307 -42.96 1.95 16.35
CA THR A 307 -43.70 0.90 17.04
C THR A 307 -42.77 -0.26 17.43
N GLU A 308 -43.17 -1.04 18.46
CA GLU A 308 -42.36 -2.18 18.93
C GLU A 308 -42.11 -3.23 17.83
N ALA A 309 -43.07 -3.43 16.94
CA ALA A 309 -42.96 -4.33 15.81
C ALA A 309 -41.93 -3.83 14.76
N GLU A 310 -41.89 -2.52 14.52
CA GLU A 310 -40.88 -1.89 13.62
C GLU A 310 -39.49 -1.97 14.24
N ARG A 311 -39.34 -1.79 15.54
CA ARG A 311 -38.05 -1.97 16.25
C ARG A 311 -37.53 -3.41 16.15
N ILE A 312 -38.41 -4.41 16.25
CA ILE A 312 -38.03 -5.82 16.12
C ILE A 312 -37.67 -6.16 14.68
N ALA A 313 -38.41 -5.63 13.70
CA ALA A 313 -38.11 -5.82 12.28
C ALA A 313 -36.77 -5.18 11.91
N ASP A 314 -36.55 -3.94 12.32
CA ASP A 314 -35.28 -3.22 12.13
C ASP A 314 -34.09 -3.94 12.81
N ALA A 315 -34.26 -4.45 14.02
CA ALA A 315 -33.23 -5.19 14.73
C ALA A 315 -32.85 -6.49 13.99
N LYS A 316 -33.83 -7.20 13.42
CA LYS A 316 -33.60 -8.41 12.61
C LYS A 316 -32.88 -8.09 11.32
N GLU A 317 -33.27 -7.02 10.62
CA GLU A 317 -32.60 -6.53 9.40
C GLU A 317 -31.16 -6.11 9.69
N ILE A 318 -30.92 -5.31 10.73
CA ILE A 318 -29.59 -4.90 11.18
C ILE A 318 -28.72 -6.13 11.46
N LYS A 319 -29.25 -7.14 12.17
CA LYS A 319 -28.53 -8.38 12.45
C LYS A 319 -28.11 -9.12 11.15
N GLN A 320 -29.00 -9.21 10.16
CA GLN A 320 -28.70 -9.84 8.88
C GLN A 320 -27.66 -9.04 8.09
N ARG A 321 -27.76 -7.71 8.03
CA ARG A 321 -26.79 -6.82 7.39
C ARG A 321 -25.41 -6.91 8.05
N MET A 322 -25.36 -6.92 9.37
CA MET A 322 -24.09 -7.08 10.11
C MET A 322 -23.49 -8.48 9.91
N ALA A 323 -24.29 -9.54 9.86
CA ALA A 323 -23.80 -10.88 9.56
C ALA A 323 -23.18 -10.94 8.14
N ALA A 324 -23.84 -10.34 7.13
CA ALA A 324 -23.31 -10.24 5.79
C ALA A 324 -21.99 -9.44 5.73
N LEU A 325 -21.92 -8.33 6.48
CA LEU A 325 -20.71 -7.54 6.61
C LEU A 325 -19.56 -8.37 7.19
N TYR A 326 -19.76 -9.03 8.34
CA TYR A 326 -18.72 -9.84 8.97
C TYR A 326 -18.25 -11.00 8.10
N ALA A 327 -19.15 -11.65 7.36
CA ALA A 327 -18.79 -12.70 6.41
C ALA A 327 -17.87 -12.17 5.30
N VAL A 328 -18.23 -11.01 4.70
CA VAL A 328 -17.38 -10.38 3.66
C VAL A 328 -16.07 -9.88 4.23
N LEU A 329 -16.05 -9.33 5.45
CA LEU A 329 -14.83 -8.91 6.14
C LEU A 329 -13.89 -10.08 6.41
N GLY A 330 -14.42 -11.23 6.86
CA GLY A 330 -13.64 -12.44 7.06
C GLY A 330 -12.94 -12.89 5.77
N ILE A 331 -13.65 -12.88 4.64
CA ILE A 331 -13.05 -13.19 3.33
C ILE A 331 -12.03 -12.14 2.92
N ALA A 332 -12.32 -10.86 3.16
CA ALA A 332 -11.43 -9.75 2.82
C ALA A 332 -10.07 -9.83 3.54
N VAL A 333 -10.00 -10.37 4.77
CA VAL A 333 -8.73 -10.62 5.48
C VAL A 333 -7.81 -11.49 4.64
N PHE A 334 -8.31 -12.61 4.13
CA PHE A 334 -7.52 -13.54 3.32
C PHE A 334 -7.14 -12.96 1.95
N PHE A 335 -8.05 -12.18 1.35
CA PHE A 335 -7.72 -11.47 0.13
C PHE A 335 -6.58 -10.47 0.35
N TRP A 336 -6.67 -9.61 1.38
CA TRP A 336 -5.64 -8.61 1.67
C TRP A 336 -4.32 -9.24 2.08
N PHE A 337 -4.34 -10.36 2.80
CA PHE A 337 -3.15 -11.15 3.08
C PHE A 337 -2.44 -11.59 1.80
N SER A 338 -3.21 -12.11 0.83
CA SER A 338 -2.65 -12.53 -0.46
C SER A 338 -2.24 -11.33 -1.32
N PHE A 339 -3.08 -10.30 -1.43
CA PHE A 339 -2.83 -9.15 -2.29
C PHE A 339 -1.58 -8.35 -1.87
N HIS A 340 -1.42 -8.08 -0.58
CA HIS A 340 -0.30 -7.27 -0.09
C HIS A 340 1.05 -8.00 -0.10
N GLN A 341 1.11 -9.24 -0.58
CA GLN A 341 2.38 -9.87 -0.94
C GLN A 341 3.11 -9.10 -2.06
N ASN A 342 2.41 -8.26 -2.81
CA ASN A 342 3.01 -7.39 -3.81
C ASN A 342 4.06 -6.42 -3.24
N ALA A 343 3.85 -5.92 -2.02
CA ALA A 343 4.77 -5.01 -1.36
C ALA A 343 5.95 -5.70 -0.67
N GLN A 344 5.88 -6.99 -0.40
CA GLN A 344 6.86 -7.71 0.41
C GLN A 344 7.44 -8.93 -0.30
N SER A 345 6.66 -10.01 -0.46
CA SER A 345 7.15 -11.24 -1.07
C SER A 345 7.58 -11.06 -2.53
N LEU A 346 6.83 -10.25 -3.31
CA LEU A 346 7.24 -9.92 -4.68
C LEU A 346 8.49 -9.04 -4.73
N SER A 347 8.73 -8.18 -3.73
CA SER A 347 9.97 -7.40 -3.65
C SER A 347 11.18 -8.29 -3.37
N ILE A 348 11.04 -9.27 -2.46
CA ILE A 348 12.07 -10.27 -2.19
C ILE A 348 12.30 -11.17 -3.42
N PHE A 349 11.21 -11.65 -4.04
CA PHE A 349 11.28 -12.43 -5.27
C PHE A 349 11.95 -11.64 -6.41
N ALA A 350 11.65 -10.34 -6.53
CA ALA A 350 12.30 -9.46 -7.51
C ALA A 350 13.81 -9.35 -7.29
N ARG A 351 14.24 -9.20 -6.04
CA ARG A 351 15.66 -9.14 -5.68
C ARG A 351 16.39 -10.43 -6.05
N ASP A 352 15.80 -11.57 -5.69
CA ASP A 352 16.48 -12.87 -5.77
C ASP A 352 16.35 -13.50 -7.18
N PHE A 353 15.17 -13.53 -7.78
CA PHE A 353 14.86 -14.32 -8.98
C PHE A 353 14.63 -13.50 -10.27
N VAL A 354 14.68 -12.17 -10.20
CA VAL A 354 14.51 -11.30 -11.38
C VAL A 354 15.81 -10.56 -11.68
N ASP A 355 16.12 -10.40 -12.95
CA ASP A 355 17.24 -9.55 -13.35
C ASP A 355 16.90 -8.08 -13.10
N THR A 356 17.49 -7.55 -12.02
CA THR A 356 17.32 -6.16 -11.56
C THR A 356 18.55 -5.31 -11.83
N SER A 357 19.46 -5.75 -12.73
CA SER A 357 20.67 -5.03 -13.10
C SER A 357 20.39 -3.63 -13.65
N ALA A 358 19.32 -3.49 -14.45
CA ALA A 358 18.89 -2.22 -15.02
C ALA A 358 17.95 -1.40 -14.12
N LEU A 359 17.23 -2.04 -13.19
CA LEU A 359 16.20 -1.41 -12.35
C LEU A 359 16.22 -2.05 -10.95
N PRO A 360 16.61 -1.31 -9.90
CA PRO A 360 16.51 -1.78 -8.51
C PRO A 360 15.11 -2.32 -8.17
N PRO A 361 15.01 -3.39 -7.33
CA PRO A 361 13.74 -4.05 -7.00
C PRO A 361 12.69 -3.09 -6.46
N GLU A 362 13.11 -2.08 -5.71
CA GLU A 362 12.24 -1.08 -5.09
C GLU A 362 11.47 -0.27 -6.13
N ILE A 363 12.08 0.00 -7.29
CA ILE A 363 11.45 0.76 -8.38
C ILE A 363 10.23 0.00 -8.92
N LEU A 364 10.29 -1.33 -8.99
CA LEU A 364 9.22 -2.14 -9.57
C LEU A 364 7.88 -1.99 -8.84
N GLN A 365 7.88 -1.44 -7.62
CA GLN A 365 6.65 -1.13 -6.90
C GLN A 365 5.81 -0.02 -7.56
N PHE A 366 6.38 0.79 -8.49
CA PHE A 366 5.60 1.78 -9.24
C PHE A 366 4.55 1.15 -10.17
N ILE A 367 4.72 -0.11 -10.56
CA ILE A 367 3.89 -0.78 -11.57
C ILE A 367 2.42 -0.85 -11.13
N ASN A 368 2.15 -1.18 -9.87
CA ASN A 368 0.78 -1.25 -9.36
C ASN A 368 0.07 0.12 -9.42
N PRO A 369 0.57 1.20 -8.80
CA PRO A 369 -0.07 2.51 -8.92
C PRO A 369 -0.18 3.03 -10.36
N PHE A 370 0.80 2.72 -11.21
CA PHE A 370 0.75 3.06 -12.63
C PHE A 370 -0.44 2.38 -13.33
N PHE A 371 -0.58 1.08 -13.14
CA PHE A 371 -1.73 0.36 -13.68
C PHE A 371 -3.06 0.82 -13.09
N VAL A 372 -3.13 1.20 -11.81
CA VAL A 372 -4.34 1.80 -11.24
C VAL A 372 -4.76 3.04 -12.02
N ILE A 373 -3.83 3.96 -12.32
CA ILE A 373 -4.13 5.20 -13.06
C ILE A 373 -4.64 4.88 -14.47
N VAL A 374 -3.99 3.96 -15.18
CA VAL A 374 -4.27 3.64 -16.58
C VAL A 374 -5.53 2.76 -16.73
N LEU A 375 -5.71 1.77 -15.85
CA LEU A 375 -6.78 0.78 -15.99
C LEU A 375 -8.10 1.23 -15.38
N THR A 376 -8.10 2.15 -14.40
CA THR A 376 -9.35 2.63 -13.78
C THR A 376 -10.35 3.14 -14.81
N PRO A 377 -10.01 4.05 -15.74
CA PRO A 377 -10.95 4.51 -16.77
C PRO A 377 -11.46 3.39 -17.66
N VAL A 378 -10.60 2.42 -17.99
CA VAL A 378 -10.95 1.27 -18.83
C VAL A 378 -11.98 0.38 -18.14
N ILE A 379 -11.76 0.05 -16.88
CA ILE A 379 -12.67 -0.80 -16.09
C ILE A 379 -14.01 -0.09 -15.86
N MET A 380 -13.99 1.22 -15.59
CA MET A 380 -15.20 2.01 -15.45
C MET A 380 -16.01 2.04 -16.76
N TRP A 381 -15.35 2.26 -17.89
CA TRP A 381 -15.99 2.21 -19.20
C TRP A 381 -16.60 0.83 -19.48
N LEU A 382 -15.87 -0.25 -19.14
CA LEU A 382 -16.37 -1.61 -19.29
C LEU A 382 -17.65 -1.84 -18.48
N PHE A 383 -17.68 -1.46 -17.21
CA PHE A 383 -18.87 -1.61 -16.36
C PHE A 383 -20.03 -0.75 -16.86
N ALA A 384 -19.77 0.52 -17.20
CA ALA A 384 -20.79 1.38 -17.78
C ALA A 384 -21.40 0.81 -19.07
N ARG A 385 -20.56 0.23 -19.95
CA ARG A 385 -21.02 -0.45 -21.17
C ARG A 385 -21.87 -1.70 -20.89
N LEU A 386 -21.49 -2.49 -19.87
CA LEU A 386 -22.27 -3.67 -19.46
C LEU A 386 -23.63 -3.27 -18.90
N THR A 387 -23.69 -2.25 -18.05
CA THR A 387 -24.93 -1.71 -17.49
C THR A 387 -25.86 -1.18 -18.59
N ARG A 388 -25.34 -0.41 -19.57
CA ARG A 388 -26.11 0.07 -20.73
C ARG A 388 -26.69 -1.06 -21.58
N LYS A 389 -26.06 -2.25 -21.59
CA LYS A 389 -26.55 -3.46 -22.28
C LYS A 389 -27.51 -4.30 -21.42
N GLY A 390 -27.95 -3.80 -20.26
CA GLY A 390 -28.82 -4.53 -19.33
C GLY A 390 -28.16 -5.71 -18.62
N LYS A 391 -26.79 -5.80 -18.69
CA LYS A 391 -25.99 -6.85 -18.02
C LYS A 391 -25.30 -6.28 -16.80
N GLU A 392 -26.06 -5.75 -15.86
CA GLU A 392 -25.50 -5.25 -14.61
C GLU A 392 -24.94 -6.39 -13.77
N ILE A 393 -23.68 -6.26 -13.36
CA ILE A 393 -23.02 -7.23 -12.48
C ILE A 393 -23.11 -6.70 -11.05
N SER A 394 -23.68 -7.48 -10.13
CA SER A 394 -23.78 -7.10 -8.72
C SER A 394 -22.41 -6.90 -8.06
N THR A 395 -22.35 -6.04 -7.04
CA THR A 395 -21.10 -5.76 -6.31
C THR A 395 -20.45 -7.03 -5.75
N PRO A 396 -21.16 -7.98 -5.11
CA PRO A 396 -20.56 -9.24 -4.68
C PRO A 396 -19.97 -10.09 -5.80
N LYS A 397 -20.61 -10.11 -6.99
CA LYS A 397 -20.06 -10.81 -8.19
C LYS A 397 -18.75 -10.17 -8.67
N LYS A 398 -18.68 -8.85 -8.67
CA LYS A 398 -17.45 -8.13 -9.03
C LYS A 398 -16.32 -8.46 -8.07
N ILE A 399 -16.59 -8.48 -6.76
CA ILE A 399 -15.60 -8.85 -5.73
C ILE A 399 -15.12 -10.30 -5.95
N ALA A 400 -16.03 -11.26 -6.17
CA ALA A 400 -15.66 -12.65 -6.46
C ALA A 400 -14.78 -12.77 -7.72
N LEU A 401 -15.11 -12.02 -8.79
CA LEU A 401 -14.29 -11.97 -10.00
C LEU A 401 -12.91 -11.39 -9.75
N GLY A 402 -12.80 -10.35 -8.90
CA GLY A 402 -11.52 -9.79 -8.48
C GLY A 402 -10.64 -10.83 -7.76
N MET A 403 -11.22 -11.66 -6.89
CA MET A 403 -10.49 -12.74 -6.22
C MET A 403 -10.00 -13.80 -7.21
N PHE A 404 -10.80 -14.14 -8.23
CA PHE A 404 -10.37 -15.04 -9.30
C PHE A 404 -9.20 -14.47 -10.10
N ILE A 405 -9.25 -13.17 -10.45
CA ILE A 405 -8.17 -12.51 -11.19
C ILE A 405 -6.88 -12.47 -10.35
N ALA A 406 -6.98 -12.26 -9.03
CA ALA A 406 -5.82 -12.36 -8.13
C ALA A 406 -5.23 -13.78 -8.12
N ALA A 407 -6.07 -14.82 -8.13
CA ALA A 407 -5.59 -16.20 -8.26
C ALA A 407 -4.83 -16.41 -9.58
N CYS A 408 -5.28 -15.83 -10.70
CA CYS A 408 -4.59 -15.90 -11.99
C CYS A 408 -3.16 -15.32 -11.92
N ALA A 409 -2.94 -14.25 -11.14
CA ALA A 409 -1.60 -13.71 -10.93
C ALA A 409 -0.65 -14.74 -10.29
N TYR A 410 -1.13 -15.44 -9.26
CA TYR A 410 -0.34 -16.46 -8.58
C TYR A 410 -0.18 -17.73 -9.40
N LEU A 411 -1.20 -18.15 -10.16
CA LEU A 411 -1.10 -19.26 -11.11
C LEU A 411 -0.03 -18.97 -12.19
N PHE A 412 0.05 -17.73 -12.66
CA PHE A 412 1.11 -17.31 -13.58
C PHE A 412 2.50 -17.44 -12.93
N LEU A 413 2.68 -17.01 -11.68
CA LEU A 413 3.94 -17.17 -10.95
C LEU A 413 4.29 -18.64 -10.68
N ILE A 414 3.30 -19.51 -10.46
CA ILE A 414 3.53 -20.97 -10.38
C ILE A 414 4.14 -21.48 -11.67
N VAL A 415 3.55 -21.12 -12.82
CA VAL A 415 4.06 -21.55 -14.14
C VAL A 415 5.51 -21.10 -14.32
N VAL A 416 5.82 -19.83 -14.02
CA VAL A 416 7.18 -19.30 -14.10
C VAL A 416 8.13 -20.07 -13.18
N ALA A 417 7.74 -20.27 -11.91
CA ALA A 417 8.59 -20.96 -10.93
C ALA A 417 8.85 -22.42 -11.29
N VAL A 418 7.88 -23.10 -11.90
CA VAL A 418 8.04 -24.50 -12.38
C VAL A 418 8.96 -24.56 -13.60
N ILE A 419 8.78 -23.66 -14.58
CA ILE A 419 9.62 -23.62 -15.79
C ILE A 419 11.10 -23.37 -15.45
N HIS A 420 11.35 -22.44 -14.52
CA HIS A 420 12.72 -22.10 -14.11
C HIS A 420 13.27 -22.96 -12.97
N HIS A 421 12.50 -23.94 -12.46
CA HIS A 421 12.88 -24.79 -11.33
C HIS A 421 13.40 -24.03 -10.10
N TYR A 422 12.75 -22.91 -9.75
CA TYR A 422 13.21 -22.06 -8.65
C TYR A 422 13.22 -22.79 -7.31
N PRO A 423 14.40 -22.90 -6.64
CA PRO A 423 14.53 -23.49 -5.31
C PRO A 423 13.96 -22.56 -4.23
N SER A 424 14.07 -22.94 -2.97
CA SER A 424 13.81 -22.04 -1.84
C SER A 424 14.71 -20.80 -1.91
N GLY A 425 14.26 -19.69 -1.31
CA GLY A 425 15.06 -18.48 -1.25
C GLY A 425 16.41 -18.68 -0.56
N ASP A 426 16.45 -19.49 0.50
CA ASP A 426 17.70 -19.79 1.20
C ASP A 426 18.64 -20.68 0.38
N ALA A 427 18.12 -21.69 -0.32
CA ALA A 427 18.91 -22.51 -1.24
C ALA A 427 19.45 -21.66 -2.41
N PHE A 428 18.63 -20.75 -2.97
CA PHE A 428 19.06 -19.85 -4.04
C PHE A 428 20.22 -18.96 -3.59
N LYS A 429 20.14 -18.37 -2.38
CA LYS A 429 21.20 -17.50 -1.82
C LYS A 429 22.53 -18.24 -1.63
N ALA A 430 22.49 -19.55 -1.41
CA ALA A 430 23.68 -20.38 -1.23
C ALA A 430 24.36 -20.80 -2.55
N LEU A 431 23.73 -20.56 -3.71
CA LEU A 431 24.32 -20.88 -5.02
C LEU A 431 25.47 -19.93 -5.38
N GLU A 432 26.33 -20.38 -6.31
CA GLU A 432 27.33 -19.53 -6.94
C GLU A 432 26.67 -18.41 -7.75
N GLU A 433 27.32 -17.24 -7.82
CA GLU A 433 26.74 -16.07 -8.47
C GLU A 433 26.49 -16.27 -9.98
N SER A 434 27.35 -17.01 -10.65
CA SER A 434 27.18 -17.42 -12.06
C SER A 434 25.88 -18.21 -12.28
N VAL A 435 25.58 -19.15 -11.37
CA VAL A 435 24.36 -19.97 -11.41
C VAL A 435 23.14 -19.11 -11.11
N LYS A 436 23.20 -18.23 -10.09
CA LYS A 436 22.12 -17.30 -9.78
C LYS A 436 21.75 -16.43 -10.99
N MET A 437 22.75 -15.86 -11.66
CA MET A 437 22.54 -15.01 -12.84
C MET A 437 21.85 -15.75 -13.98
N SER A 438 22.21 -17.02 -14.21
CA SER A 438 21.58 -17.84 -15.27
C SER A 438 20.12 -18.23 -14.96
N MET A 439 19.75 -18.25 -13.69
CA MET A 439 18.38 -18.59 -13.24
C MET A 439 17.44 -17.38 -13.23
N LYS A 440 17.96 -16.14 -13.22
CA LYS A 440 17.13 -14.94 -13.14
C LYS A 440 16.25 -14.76 -14.37
N THR A 441 14.98 -14.44 -14.14
CA THR A 441 14.02 -14.12 -15.19
C THR A 441 13.97 -12.62 -15.47
N THR A 442 13.27 -12.23 -16.54
CA THR A 442 13.10 -10.83 -16.92
C THR A 442 12.09 -10.09 -16.03
N PRO A 443 12.20 -8.76 -15.88
CA PRO A 443 11.21 -7.92 -15.19
C PRO A 443 9.77 -8.04 -15.75
N GLY A 444 9.61 -8.52 -17.00
CA GLY A 444 8.31 -8.78 -17.63
C GLY A 444 7.40 -9.68 -16.80
N VAL A 445 7.95 -10.63 -16.05
CA VAL A 445 7.19 -11.51 -15.15
C VAL A 445 6.46 -10.69 -14.07
N LEU A 446 7.14 -9.70 -13.50
CA LEU A 446 6.52 -8.83 -12.50
C LEU A 446 5.48 -7.90 -13.11
N ILE A 447 5.72 -7.38 -14.31
CA ILE A 447 4.75 -6.52 -15.02
C ILE A 447 3.42 -7.27 -15.22
N VAL A 448 3.47 -8.52 -15.69
CA VAL A 448 2.28 -9.36 -15.87
C VAL A 448 1.60 -9.67 -14.52
N THR A 449 2.38 -10.02 -13.50
CA THR A 449 1.86 -10.29 -12.15
C THR A 449 1.14 -9.08 -11.57
N TYR A 450 1.77 -7.91 -11.61
CA TYR A 450 1.17 -6.65 -11.14
C TYR A 450 -0.05 -6.24 -11.96
N PHE A 451 -0.08 -6.52 -13.27
CA PHE A 451 -1.27 -6.28 -14.08
C PHE A 451 -2.47 -7.04 -13.53
N PHE A 452 -2.36 -8.35 -13.33
CA PHE A 452 -3.47 -9.15 -12.78
C PHE A 452 -3.84 -8.70 -11.36
N LEU A 453 -2.86 -8.46 -10.48
CA LEU A 453 -3.12 -8.01 -9.12
C LEU A 453 -3.81 -6.64 -9.10
N THR A 454 -3.41 -5.72 -9.97
CA THR A 454 -4.03 -4.38 -10.03
C THR A 454 -5.45 -4.45 -10.56
N VAL A 455 -5.71 -5.27 -11.59
CA VAL A 455 -7.09 -5.50 -12.05
C VAL A 455 -7.94 -6.07 -10.91
N ALA A 456 -7.43 -7.05 -10.16
CA ALA A 456 -8.11 -7.61 -9.00
C ALA A 456 -8.40 -6.55 -7.93
N GLU A 457 -7.45 -5.68 -7.65
CA GLU A 457 -7.59 -4.58 -6.70
C GLU A 457 -8.72 -3.62 -7.10
N LEU A 458 -8.78 -3.22 -8.37
CA LEU A 458 -9.82 -2.33 -8.88
C LEU A 458 -11.23 -2.92 -8.78
N PHE A 459 -11.34 -4.26 -8.77
CA PHE A 459 -12.60 -4.97 -8.54
C PHE A 459 -12.96 -5.12 -7.06
N ILE A 460 -12.02 -4.98 -6.13
CA ILE A 460 -12.26 -5.26 -4.71
C ILE A 460 -12.19 -4.00 -3.86
N SER A 461 -11.17 -3.17 -4.04
CA SER A 461 -10.91 -2.03 -3.17
C SER A 461 -12.03 -0.98 -3.18
N PRO A 462 -12.41 -0.36 -4.32
CA PRO A 462 -13.49 0.61 -4.35
C PRO A 462 -14.87 -0.03 -4.15
N LEU A 463 -15.07 -1.24 -4.68
CA LEU A 463 -16.36 -1.92 -4.62
C LEU A 463 -16.64 -2.52 -3.25
N GLY A 464 -15.62 -2.93 -2.50
CA GLY A 464 -15.74 -3.35 -1.11
C GLY A 464 -16.22 -2.20 -0.23
N LEU A 465 -15.63 -1.01 -0.36
CA LEU A 465 -16.08 0.19 0.34
C LEU A 465 -17.52 0.56 -0.03
N SER A 466 -17.88 0.48 -1.31
CA SER A 466 -19.24 0.70 -1.79
C SER A 466 -20.22 -0.33 -1.21
N PHE A 467 -19.84 -1.62 -1.19
CA PHE A 467 -20.68 -2.67 -0.62
C PHE A 467 -20.91 -2.44 0.87
N VAL A 468 -19.85 -2.14 1.63
CA VAL A 468 -19.96 -1.80 3.05
C VAL A 468 -20.89 -0.61 3.27
N SER A 469 -20.81 0.45 2.47
CA SER A 469 -21.72 1.59 2.56
C SER A 469 -23.18 1.23 2.30
N LYS A 470 -23.45 0.29 1.39
CA LYS A 470 -24.81 -0.15 1.03
C LYS A 470 -25.45 -0.97 2.14
N ILE A 471 -24.70 -1.91 2.76
CA ILE A 471 -25.25 -2.80 3.77
C ILE A 471 -25.16 -2.25 5.20
N ALA A 472 -24.32 -1.25 5.44
CA ALA A 472 -24.18 -0.65 6.76
C ALA A 472 -25.47 0.01 7.23
N PRO A 473 -25.91 -0.22 8.46
CA PRO A 473 -27.00 0.55 9.06
C PRO A 473 -26.64 2.04 9.05
N ARG A 474 -27.61 2.91 8.75
CA ARG A 474 -27.40 4.37 8.57
C ARG A 474 -26.63 5.02 9.73
N HIS A 475 -26.87 4.57 10.96
CA HIS A 475 -26.23 5.09 12.18
C HIS A 475 -24.84 4.51 12.46
N MET A 476 -24.37 3.50 11.68
CA MET A 476 -23.12 2.78 11.89
C MET A 476 -22.18 2.77 10.67
N VAL A 477 -22.45 3.57 9.65
CA VAL A 477 -21.67 3.57 8.39
C VAL A 477 -20.19 3.80 8.65
N GLY A 478 -19.83 4.79 9.48
CA GLY A 478 -18.44 5.07 9.84
C GLY A 478 -17.76 3.91 10.55
N LYS A 479 -18.46 3.27 11.51
CA LYS A 479 -17.99 2.06 12.20
C LYS A 479 -17.78 0.90 11.23
N CYS A 480 -18.70 0.68 10.30
CA CYS A 480 -18.59 -0.39 9.30
C CYS A 480 -17.45 -0.16 8.32
N GLN A 481 -17.19 1.09 7.92
CA GLN A 481 -16.01 1.46 7.12
C GLN A 481 -14.71 1.24 7.91
N GLY A 482 -14.69 1.56 9.20
CA GLY A 482 -13.58 1.25 10.10
C GLY A 482 -13.29 -0.25 10.20
N LEU A 483 -14.34 -1.08 10.25
CA LEU A 483 -14.20 -2.54 10.24
C LEU A 483 -13.59 -3.07 8.93
N TRP A 484 -13.91 -2.46 7.79
CA TRP A 484 -13.24 -2.79 6.52
C TRP A 484 -11.73 -2.54 6.57
N LEU A 485 -11.32 -1.39 7.10
CA LEU A 485 -9.91 -1.09 7.31
C LEU A 485 -9.25 -2.03 8.33
N THR A 486 -9.98 -2.46 9.36
CA THR A 486 -9.50 -3.43 10.34
C THR A 486 -9.29 -4.82 9.70
N ALA A 487 -10.17 -5.25 8.80
CA ALA A 487 -9.96 -6.50 8.05
C ALA A 487 -8.69 -6.44 7.19
N THR A 488 -8.44 -5.29 6.54
CA THR A 488 -7.18 -5.04 5.81
C THR A 488 -5.99 -5.10 6.76
N ALA A 489 -6.08 -4.47 7.95
CA ALA A 489 -5.03 -4.48 8.96
C ALA A 489 -4.67 -5.90 9.40
N ILE A 490 -5.68 -6.73 9.69
CA ILE A 490 -5.47 -8.14 10.09
C ILE A 490 -4.76 -8.92 8.99
N GLY A 491 -5.19 -8.78 7.72
CA GLY A 491 -4.51 -9.40 6.58
C GLY A 491 -3.04 -8.99 6.50
N ASN A 492 -2.76 -7.71 6.71
CA ASN A 492 -1.41 -7.15 6.65
C ASN A 492 -0.48 -7.67 7.78
N LEU A 493 -1.04 -7.98 8.94
CA LEU A 493 -0.24 -8.51 10.06
C LEU A 493 0.47 -9.83 9.68
N PHE A 494 -0.15 -10.63 8.83
CA PHE A 494 0.34 -11.95 8.46
C PHE A 494 1.16 -11.99 7.16
N ILE A 495 1.36 -10.87 6.46
CA ILE A 495 2.07 -10.87 5.17
C ILE A 495 3.51 -11.40 5.26
N PHE A 496 4.17 -11.31 6.44
CA PHE A 496 5.50 -11.88 6.67
C PHE A 496 5.56 -13.39 6.44
N LEU A 497 4.43 -14.10 6.58
CA LEU A 497 4.36 -15.54 6.30
C LEU A 497 4.71 -15.87 4.85
N GLY A 498 4.43 -14.94 3.92
CA GLY A 498 4.80 -15.12 2.52
C GLY A 498 6.31 -15.21 2.33
N VAL A 499 7.07 -14.31 2.97
CA VAL A 499 8.54 -14.34 2.93
C VAL A 499 9.09 -15.59 3.61
N LYS A 500 8.51 -15.97 4.76
CA LYS A 500 8.88 -17.21 5.43
C LYS A 500 8.66 -18.44 4.54
N MET A 501 7.54 -18.49 3.81
CA MET A 501 7.26 -19.59 2.87
C MET A 501 8.21 -19.57 1.67
N LEU A 502 8.58 -18.39 1.13
CA LEU A 502 9.57 -18.26 0.05
C LEU A 502 10.93 -18.86 0.43
N ASN A 503 11.34 -18.71 1.68
CA ASN A 503 12.62 -19.24 2.17
C ASN A 503 12.53 -20.70 2.60
N ALA A 504 11.42 -21.12 3.22
CA ALA A 504 11.28 -22.45 3.84
C ALA A 504 10.81 -23.55 2.87
N PHE A 505 9.95 -23.24 1.90
CA PHE A 505 9.44 -24.26 0.99
C PHE A 505 10.51 -24.70 -0.03
N PRO A 506 10.64 -26.00 -0.33
CA PRO A 506 11.69 -26.50 -1.22
C PRO A 506 11.71 -25.85 -2.61
N GLN A 507 10.55 -25.43 -3.10
CA GLN A 507 10.39 -24.79 -4.41
C GLN A 507 9.41 -23.61 -4.33
N GLN A 508 9.70 -22.55 -5.08
CA GLN A 508 8.93 -21.29 -5.05
C GLN A 508 7.47 -21.47 -5.49
N TRP A 509 7.16 -22.38 -6.41
CA TRP A 509 5.78 -22.61 -6.85
C TRP A 509 4.84 -23.02 -5.71
N MET A 510 5.35 -23.65 -4.65
CA MET A 510 4.54 -24.02 -3.49
C MET A 510 4.03 -22.80 -2.74
N THR A 511 4.86 -21.77 -2.58
CA THR A 511 4.46 -20.50 -1.96
C THR A 511 3.35 -19.81 -2.76
N TRP A 512 3.55 -19.70 -4.07
CA TRP A 512 2.54 -19.10 -4.94
C TRP A 512 1.26 -19.95 -5.01
N GLY A 513 1.39 -21.29 -4.88
CA GLY A 513 0.27 -22.22 -4.77
C GLY A 513 -0.62 -21.95 -3.56
N VAL A 514 -0.03 -21.66 -2.41
CA VAL A 514 -0.80 -21.29 -1.19
C VAL A 514 -1.63 -20.04 -1.45
N PHE A 515 -1.04 -18.97 -2.05
CA PHE A 515 -1.78 -17.74 -2.33
C PHE A 515 -2.87 -17.93 -3.40
N ALA A 516 -2.59 -18.71 -4.44
CA ALA A 516 -3.60 -19.07 -5.43
C ALA A 516 -4.80 -19.80 -4.80
N LEU A 517 -4.53 -20.79 -3.93
CA LEU A 517 -5.58 -21.53 -3.22
C LEU A 517 -6.39 -20.64 -2.28
N ILE A 518 -5.76 -19.73 -1.54
CA ILE A 518 -6.45 -18.77 -0.68
C ILE A 518 -7.38 -17.89 -1.50
N CYS A 519 -6.93 -17.36 -2.63
CA CYS A 519 -7.77 -16.53 -3.52
C CYS A 519 -8.93 -17.33 -4.12
N LEU A 520 -8.69 -18.57 -4.57
CA LEU A 520 -9.74 -19.44 -5.12
C LEU A 520 -10.75 -19.88 -4.05
N ALA A 521 -10.30 -20.23 -2.85
CA ALA A 521 -11.17 -20.55 -1.71
C ALA A 521 -12.04 -19.34 -1.33
N SER A 522 -11.44 -18.15 -1.23
CA SER A 522 -12.14 -16.90 -0.96
C SER A 522 -13.21 -16.61 -2.03
N MET A 523 -12.87 -16.81 -3.31
CA MET A 523 -13.82 -16.72 -4.43
C MET A 523 -14.96 -17.73 -4.27
N GLY A 524 -14.64 -19.01 -4.00
CA GLY A 524 -15.62 -20.07 -3.84
C GLY A 524 -16.63 -19.80 -2.72
N ILE A 525 -16.13 -19.32 -1.55
CA ILE A 525 -16.99 -18.92 -0.42
C ILE A 525 -17.88 -17.74 -0.81
N MET A 526 -17.32 -16.72 -1.49
CA MET A 526 -18.07 -15.55 -1.93
C MET A 526 -19.19 -15.95 -2.92
N VAL A 527 -18.90 -16.83 -3.87
CA VAL A 527 -19.88 -17.35 -4.83
C VAL A 527 -20.96 -18.17 -4.12
N GLY A 528 -20.60 -19.01 -3.15
CA GLY A 528 -21.56 -19.77 -2.34
C GLY A 528 -22.54 -18.90 -1.56
N MET A 529 -22.09 -17.73 -1.09
CA MET A 529 -22.92 -16.76 -0.36
C MET A 529 -23.63 -15.74 -1.27
N LEU A 530 -23.42 -15.78 -2.59
CA LEU A 530 -23.80 -14.72 -3.51
C LEU A 530 -25.29 -14.35 -3.42
N LYS A 531 -26.19 -15.35 -3.48
CA LYS A 531 -27.65 -15.14 -3.42
C LYS A 531 -28.09 -14.44 -2.12
N TRP A 532 -27.46 -14.81 -1.01
CA TRP A 532 -27.73 -14.20 0.29
C TRP A 532 -27.24 -12.75 0.34
N LEU A 533 -25.98 -12.49 -0.10
CA LEU A 533 -25.39 -11.16 -0.13
C LEU A 533 -26.16 -10.19 -1.05
N GLU A 534 -26.61 -10.66 -2.20
CA GLU A 534 -27.46 -9.88 -3.12
C GLU A 534 -28.83 -9.53 -2.54
N ARG A 535 -29.40 -10.44 -1.73
CA ARG A 535 -30.67 -10.19 -1.03
C ARG A 535 -30.53 -9.15 0.07
N VAL A 536 -29.44 -9.21 0.84
CA VAL A 536 -29.18 -8.27 1.94
C VAL A 536 -28.74 -6.89 1.45
N ALA A 537 -28.15 -6.81 0.25
CA ALA A 537 -27.70 -5.56 -0.35
C ALA A 537 -28.79 -4.79 -1.13
N LYS A 538 -29.97 -5.43 -1.36
CA LYS A 538 -31.17 -4.78 -1.90
C LYS A 538 -31.90 -4.03 -0.82
#